data_d5a37d9e0dfade6bbe67fe048bc48ecb
#
_entry.id   d5a37d9e0dfade6bbe67fe048bc48ecb
#
_cell.length_a   1.000
_cell.length_b   1.000
_cell.length_c   1.000
_cell.angle_alpha   90.00
_cell.angle_beta   90.00
_cell.angle_gamma   90.00
#
_symmetry.space_group_name_H-M   'P 1'
#
loop_
_entity.id
_entity.type
_entity.pdbx_description
1 polymer ?
#
loop_
_entity_poly.entity_id
_entity_poly.type
_entity_poly.pdbx_seq_one_letter_code
_entity_poly.pdbx_strand_id
1 'polypeptide(L)'
;PQISSVMDKIEPHFYTSSEKQVLKELFPTCDKISIDYAVMEKSDNIYVIAQDLGWSDLGTWGALKQYRQDVGTIELHDCKNCLCAIEEGQRLIAVGLDNYIIAVKDGRILICPLDREQEIRDYI
;
A
#
# COMPACT_ATOMS: atom_id res chain seq x y z
N PRO A 1 11.79 4.40 23.00
CA PRO A 1 12.07 3.73 24.27
C PRO A 1 11.23 2.48 24.48
N GLN A 2 9.89 2.51 24.29
CA GLN A 2 9.04 1.34 24.56
C GLN A 2 9.28 0.20 23.55
N ILE A 3 9.27 0.47 22.25
CA ILE A 3 9.55 -0.53 21.21
C ILE A 3 10.93 -1.14 21.43
N SER A 4 11.96 -0.32 21.72
CA SER A 4 13.31 -0.80 21.99
C SER A 4 13.31 -1.78 23.16
N SER A 5 12.64 -1.47 24.27
CA SER A 5 12.59 -2.35 25.45
C SER A 5 11.88 -3.68 25.19
N VAL A 6 10.94 -3.72 24.25
CA VAL A 6 10.31 -4.96 23.81
C VAL A 6 11.27 -5.74 22.91
N MET A 7 11.95 -5.06 21.99
CA MET A 7 12.93 -5.69 21.08
C MET A 7 14.12 -6.28 21.86
N ASP A 8 14.61 -5.60 22.90
CA ASP A 8 15.68 -6.11 23.78
C ASP A 8 15.31 -7.46 24.43
N LYS A 9 14.02 -7.71 24.64
CA LYS A 9 13.53 -9.00 25.14
C LYS A 9 13.38 -10.06 24.06
N ILE A 10 13.16 -9.65 22.81
CA ILE A 10 13.00 -10.55 21.66
C ILE A 10 14.34 -10.95 21.08
N GLU A 11 15.30 -10.03 21.05
CA GLU A 11 16.62 -10.22 20.41
C GLU A 11 17.35 -11.52 20.81
N PRO A 12 17.39 -11.93 22.10
CA PRO A 12 18.06 -13.17 22.48
C PRO A 12 17.45 -14.45 21.87
N HIS A 13 16.25 -14.34 21.34
CA HIS A 13 15.51 -15.45 20.74
C HIS A 13 15.62 -15.53 19.22
N PHE A 14 16.24 -14.52 18.55
CA PHE A 14 16.42 -14.54 17.10
C PHE A 14 17.26 -15.76 16.68
N TYR A 15 16.87 -16.35 15.56
CA TYR A 15 17.50 -17.55 14.97
C TYR A 15 17.45 -18.79 15.87
N THR A 16 16.62 -18.80 16.91
CA THR A 16 16.36 -19.97 17.77
C THR A 16 14.98 -20.60 17.48
N SER A 17 14.75 -21.80 18.00
CA SER A 17 13.44 -22.46 17.88
C SER A 17 12.30 -21.71 18.58
N SER A 18 12.62 -20.81 19.51
CA SER A 18 11.63 -20.01 20.28
C SER A 18 11.27 -18.69 19.61
N GLU A 19 11.96 -18.26 18.56
CA GLU A 19 11.76 -16.97 17.89
C GLU A 19 10.29 -16.71 17.52
N LYS A 20 9.66 -17.65 16.82
CA LYS A 20 8.26 -17.49 16.38
C LYS A 20 7.29 -17.29 17.53
N GLN A 21 7.49 -18.01 18.61
CA GLN A 21 6.60 -17.92 19.78
C GLN A 21 6.79 -16.60 20.50
N VAL A 22 8.04 -16.22 20.76
CA VAL A 22 8.36 -14.96 21.44
C VAL A 22 7.93 -13.75 20.64
N LEU A 23 8.13 -13.74 19.33
CA LEU A 23 7.62 -12.69 18.42
C LEU A 23 6.08 -12.58 18.52
N LYS A 24 5.37 -13.70 18.47
CA LYS A 24 3.89 -13.72 18.55
C LYS A 24 3.37 -13.17 19.87
N GLU A 25 4.08 -13.40 20.96
CA GLU A 25 3.69 -12.96 22.29
C GLU A 25 4.07 -11.50 22.57
N LEU A 26 5.28 -11.10 22.25
CA LEU A 26 5.81 -9.80 22.64
C LEU A 26 5.62 -8.70 21.60
N PHE A 27 5.74 -9.00 20.30
CA PHE A 27 5.62 -7.98 19.26
C PHE A 27 4.28 -7.24 19.25
N PRO A 28 3.11 -7.89 19.49
CA PRO A 28 1.83 -7.18 19.59
C PRO A 28 1.71 -6.20 20.76
N THR A 29 2.63 -6.26 21.73
CA THR A 29 2.67 -5.30 22.85
C THR A 29 3.37 -4.00 22.51
N CYS A 30 4.02 -3.91 21.34
CA CYS A 30 4.59 -2.66 20.85
C CYS A 30 3.51 -1.63 20.51
N ASP A 31 3.84 -0.36 20.70
CA ASP A 31 2.98 0.73 20.23
C ASP A 31 2.79 0.66 18.72
N LYS A 32 1.55 0.79 18.28
CA LYS A 32 1.20 0.89 16.86
C LYS A 32 1.43 2.32 16.38
N ILE A 33 2.67 2.65 16.08
CA ILE A 33 3.09 3.97 15.64
C ILE A 33 4.10 3.83 14.50
N SER A 34 3.96 4.67 13.46
CA SER A 34 4.96 4.71 12.37
C SER A 34 6.26 5.34 12.88
N ILE A 35 7.37 5.02 12.22
CA ILE A 35 8.68 5.61 12.52
C ILE A 35 8.67 7.13 12.33
N ASP A 36 7.86 7.63 11.41
CA ASP A 36 7.71 9.06 11.14
C ASP A 36 7.23 9.78 12.41
N TYR A 37 6.12 9.35 12.99
CA TYR A 37 5.57 9.92 14.22
C TYR A 37 6.38 9.57 15.48
N ALA A 38 7.00 8.40 15.51
CA ALA A 38 7.74 7.95 16.69
C ALA A 38 9.09 8.64 16.84
N VAL A 39 9.77 8.91 15.73
CA VAL A 39 11.17 9.34 15.67
C VAL A 39 11.33 10.60 14.82
N MET A 40 10.91 10.54 13.53
CA MET A 40 11.24 11.57 12.55
C MET A 40 10.71 12.96 12.95
N GLU A 41 9.42 13.06 13.30
CA GLU A 41 8.81 14.34 13.71
C GLU A 41 9.32 14.89 15.05
N LYS A 42 9.99 14.07 15.84
CA LYS A 42 10.49 14.44 17.18
C LYS A 42 11.99 14.69 17.22
N SER A 43 12.67 14.51 16.11
CA SER A 43 14.13 14.61 16.05
C SER A 43 14.55 15.92 15.38
N ASP A 44 15.45 16.65 16.03
CA ASP A 44 16.06 17.87 15.47
C ASP A 44 17.29 17.59 14.58
N ASN A 45 17.69 16.31 14.44
CA ASN A 45 18.91 15.88 13.74
C ASN A 45 18.61 15.09 12.46
N ILE A 46 17.52 15.42 11.75
CA ILE A 46 17.18 14.77 10.48
C ILE A 46 17.65 15.61 9.31
N TYR A 47 18.38 14.99 8.40
CA TYR A 47 18.82 15.58 7.14
C TYR A 47 18.15 14.84 5.99
N VAL A 48 17.62 15.57 5.03
CA VAL A 48 16.94 15.03 3.86
C VAL A 48 17.72 15.41 2.60
N ILE A 49 18.01 14.41 1.77
CA ILE A 49 18.53 14.61 0.42
C ILE A 49 17.37 14.37 -0.54
N ALA A 50 16.89 15.42 -1.18
CA ALA A 50 15.85 15.32 -2.18
C ALA A 50 16.45 14.87 -3.51
N GLN A 51 16.20 13.62 -3.89
CA GLN A 51 16.65 13.05 -5.16
C GLN A 51 15.59 12.13 -5.72
N ASP A 52 15.39 12.18 -7.02
CA ASP A 52 14.57 11.21 -7.72
C ASP A 52 15.36 9.91 -7.90
N LEU A 53 14.98 8.89 -7.14
CA LEU A 53 15.56 7.55 -7.20
C LEU A 53 14.71 6.57 -8.00
N GLY A 54 13.61 7.04 -8.63
CA GLY A 54 12.62 6.19 -9.29
C GLY A 54 11.92 5.22 -8.31
N TRP A 55 11.94 5.52 -6.99
CA TRP A 55 11.30 4.68 -5.98
C TRP A 55 9.82 5.04 -5.79
N SER A 56 9.00 4.02 -5.61
CA SER A 56 7.60 4.16 -5.23
C SER A 56 7.24 3.08 -4.23
N ASP A 57 6.48 3.44 -3.20
CA ASP A 57 5.94 2.50 -2.22
C ASP A 57 4.73 1.70 -2.76
N LEU A 58 4.23 2.06 -3.96
CA LEU A 58 3.01 1.50 -4.56
C LEU A 58 1.80 1.56 -3.61
N GLY A 59 1.82 2.47 -2.66
CA GLY A 59 0.78 2.62 -1.64
C GLY A 59 -0.52 3.20 -2.15
N THR A 60 -0.54 3.69 -3.38
CA THR A 60 -1.73 4.28 -4.02
C THR A 60 -2.02 3.65 -5.37
N TRP A 61 -3.25 3.75 -5.81
CA TRP A 61 -3.65 3.28 -7.15
C TRP A 61 -2.93 4.04 -8.27
N GLY A 62 -2.69 5.33 -8.08
CA GLY A 62 -1.94 6.15 -9.02
C GLY A 62 -0.49 5.68 -9.18
N ALA A 63 0.18 5.35 -8.09
CA ALA A 63 1.52 4.77 -8.12
C ALA A 63 1.53 3.38 -8.78
N LEU A 64 0.53 2.54 -8.48
CA LEU A 64 0.39 1.21 -9.05
C LEU A 64 0.24 1.25 -10.59
N LYS A 65 -0.42 2.28 -11.12
CA LYS A 65 -0.66 2.44 -12.56
C LYS A 65 0.63 2.39 -13.39
N GLN A 66 1.74 2.90 -12.87
CA GLN A 66 3.02 2.96 -13.59
C GLN A 66 3.69 1.59 -13.73
N TYR A 67 3.35 0.63 -12.86
CA TYR A 67 4.05 -0.66 -12.76
C TYR A 67 3.18 -1.87 -13.08
N ARG A 68 1.88 -1.67 -13.29
CA ARG A 68 0.97 -2.78 -13.52
C ARG A 68 0.89 -3.17 -14.99
N GLN A 69 0.95 -4.47 -15.24
CA GLN A 69 0.51 -5.06 -16.51
C GLN A 69 -0.95 -5.45 -16.38
N ASP A 70 -1.76 -5.05 -17.35
CA ASP A 70 -3.18 -5.41 -17.38
C ASP A 70 -3.34 -6.91 -17.57
N VAL A 71 -4.17 -7.52 -16.72
CA VAL A 71 -4.58 -8.93 -16.82
C VAL A 71 -6.05 -8.94 -17.19
N GLY A 72 -6.41 -9.69 -18.24
CA GLY A 72 -7.77 -9.70 -18.79
C GLY A 72 -7.93 -8.84 -20.04
N THR A 73 -9.13 -8.78 -20.60
CA THR A 73 -9.44 -8.01 -21.80
C THR A 73 -10.04 -6.66 -21.43
N ILE A 74 -9.26 -5.58 -21.61
CA ILE A 74 -9.68 -4.21 -21.31
C ILE A 74 -9.79 -3.43 -22.62
N GLU A 75 -10.97 -2.91 -22.90
CA GLU A 75 -11.28 -2.06 -24.03
C GLU A 75 -11.72 -0.68 -23.56
N LEU A 76 -10.94 0.34 -23.86
CA LEU A 76 -11.20 1.72 -23.47
C LEU A 76 -11.47 2.56 -24.73
N HIS A 77 -12.67 3.13 -24.82
CA HIS A 77 -13.10 4.00 -25.92
C HIS A 77 -13.29 5.41 -25.39
N ASP A 78 -12.62 6.38 -25.99
CA ASP A 78 -12.67 7.80 -25.59
C ASP A 78 -12.38 8.00 -24.09
N CYS A 79 -11.56 7.13 -23.49
CA CYS A 79 -11.15 7.18 -22.09
C CYS A 79 -9.77 7.84 -21.97
N LYS A 80 -9.60 8.63 -20.90
CA LYS A 80 -8.31 9.26 -20.57
C LYS A 80 -7.94 8.96 -19.14
N ASN A 81 -6.64 8.75 -18.89
CA ASN A 81 -6.06 8.61 -17.57
C ASN A 81 -6.79 7.60 -16.64
N CYS A 82 -7.36 6.53 -17.20
CA CYS A 82 -8.04 5.50 -16.42
C CYS A 82 -7.07 4.42 -15.95
N LEU A 83 -7.29 3.93 -14.74
CA LEU A 83 -6.65 2.75 -14.17
C LEU A 83 -7.66 1.61 -14.11
N CYS A 84 -7.41 0.54 -14.84
CA CYS A 84 -8.31 -0.62 -14.85
C CYS A 84 -7.60 -1.83 -14.26
N ALA A 85 -8.30 -2.54 -13.38
CA ALA A 85 -7.82 -3.71 -12.68
C ALA A 85 -8.90 -4.78 -12.68
N ILE A 86 -8.79 -5.78 -13.53
CA ILE A 86 -9.75 -6.90 -13.61
C ILE A 86 -9.04 -8.24 -13.45
N GLU A 87 -9.79 -9.27 -13.12
CA GLU A 87 -9.29 -10.62 -12.97
C GLU A 87 -9.16 -11.32 -14.33
N GLU A 88 -8.32 -12.35 -14.36
CA GLU A 88 -8.16 -13.18 -15.56
C GLU A 88 -9.51 -13.76 -16.01
N GLY A 89 -9.72 -13.77 -17.32
CA GLY A 89 -10.98 -14.26 -17.93
C GLY A 89 -12.13 -13.25 -17.92
N GLN A 90 -11.97 -12.10 -17.28
CA GLN A 90 -12.96 -11.02 -17.33
C GLN A 90 -12.73 -10.09 -18.52
N ARG A 91 -13.80 -9.44 -18.96
CA ARG A 91 -13.76 -8.40 -20.01
C ARG A 91 -14.37 -7.12 -19.49
N LEU A 92 -13.64 -6.03 -19.63
CA LEU A 92 -14.08 -4.68 -19.30
C LEU A 92 -14.17 -3.85 -20.58
N ILE A 93 -15.30 -3.19 -20.79
CA ILE A 93 -15.47 -2.16 -21.80
C ILE A 93 -15.83 -0.88 -21.07
N ALA A 94 -15.07 0.18 -21.28
CA ALA A 94 -15.37 1.51 -20.75
C ALA A 94 -15.34 2.56 -21.86
N VAL A 95 -16.28 3.50 -21.80
CA VAL A 95 -16.47 4.54 -22.83
C VAL A 95 -16.61 5.90 -22.17
N GLY A 96 -15.85 6.89 -22.62
CA GLY A 96 -16.01 8.30 -22.25
C GLY A 96 -15.58 8.62 -20.82
N LEU A 97 -14.76 7.81 -20.18
CA LEU A 97 -14.29 8.06 -18.81
C LEU A 97 -12.97 8.83 -18.81
N ASP A 98 -12.87 9.80 -17.90
CA ASP A 98 -11.64 10.56 -17.69
C ASP A 98 -11.27 10.56 -16.20
N ASN A 99 -10.06 10.13 -15.89
CA ASN A 99 -9.50 10.12 -14.54
C ASN A 99 -10.23 9.17 -13.56
N TYR A 100 -10.45 7.91 -13.95
CA TYR A 100 -11.14 6.91 -13.13
C TYR A 100 -10.27 5.69 -12.81
N ILE A 101 -10.54 5.13 -11.62
CA ILE A 101 -10.14 3.79 -11.21
C ILE A 101 -11.34 2.86 -11.43
N ILE A 102 -11.12 1.74 -12.10
CA ILE A 102 -12.07 0.65 -12.23
C ILE A 102 -11.36 -0.62 -11.78
N ALA A 103 -11.85 -1.24 -10.72
CA ALA A 103 -11.28 -2.48 -10.20
C ALA A 103 -12.37 -3.54 -10.01
N VAL A 104 -12.08 -4.77 -10.42
CA VAL A 104 -12.95 -5.93 -10.21
C VAL A 104 -12.13 -7.01 -9.52
N LYS A 105 -12.63 -7.48 -8.37
CA LYS A 105 -12.01 -8.57 -7.61
C LYS A 105 -13.04 -9.31 -6.76
N ASP A 106 -13.00 -10.63 -6.78
CA ASP A 106 -13.88 -11.50 -5.99
C ASP A 106 -15.37 -11.13 -6.14
N GLY A 107 -15.80 -10.81 -7.38
CA GLY A 107 -17.17 -10.40 -7.69
C GLY A 107 -17.55 -8.99 -7.22
N ARG A 108 -16.61 -8.22 -6.66
CA ARG A 108 -16.80 -6.82 -6.25
C ARG A 108 -16.29 -5.88 -7.34
N ILE A 109 -17.02 -4.81 -7.56
CA ILE A 109 -16.68 -3.79 -8.55
C ILE A 109 -16.48 -2.46 -7.82
N LEU A 110 -15.33 -1.84 -8.04
CA LEU A 110 -15.01 -0.49 -7.61
C LEU A 110 -14.94 0.42 -8.84
N ILE A 111 -15.63 1.54 -8.78
CA ILE A 111 -15.50 2.64 -9.74
C ILE A 111 -15.33 3.92 -8.93
N CYS A 112 -14.20 4.60 -9.08
CA CYS A 112 -13.86 5.78 -8.28
C CYS A 112 -13.07 6.79 -9.13
N PRO A 113 -13.35 8.10 -9.01
CA PRO A 113 -12.43 9.11 -9.55
C PRO A 113 -11.03 8.96 -8.96
N LEU A 114 -9.99 9.11 -9.77
CA LEU A 114 -8.60 8.90 -9.34
C LEU A 114 -8.16 9.89 -8.26
N ASP A 115 -8.66 11.11 -8.31
CA ASP A 115 -8.39 12.16 -7.32
C ASP A 115 -9.07 11.90 -5.95
N ARG A 116 -10.00 10.93 -5.87
CA ARG A 116 -10.67 10.50 -4.64
C ARG A 116 -10.19 9.14 -4.13
N GLU A 117 -9.07 8.64 -4.62
CA GLU A 117 -8.56 7.30 -4.27
C GLU A 117 -8.36 7.08 -2.76
N GLN A 118 -8.05 8.12 -2.00
CA GLN A 118 -7.85 8.03 -0.56
C GLN A 118 -9.14 7.70 0.20
N GLU A 119 -10.30 8.08 -0.33
CA GLU A 119 -11.60 7.82 0.28
C GLU A 119 -12.01 6.33 0.18
N ILE A 120 -11.39 5.56 -0.73
CA ILE A 120 -11.71 4.14 -0.92
C ILE A 120 -11.57 3.36 0.39
N ARG A 121 -10.64 3.76 1.25
CA ARG A 121 -10.41 3.12 2.56
C ARG A 121 -11.60 3.15 3.50
N ASP A 122 -12.51 4.11 3.30
CA ASP A 122 -13.68 4.30 4.15
C ASP A 122 -14.84 3.38 3.74
N TYR A 123 -14.72 2.70 2.59
CA TYR A 123 -15.77 1.87 2.00
C TYR A 123 -15.44 0.37 1.89
N ILE A 124 -14.20 -0.04 2.24
CA ILE A 124 -13.72 -1.43 2.14
C ILE A 124 -13.26 -2.00 3.49
#